data_00f8dded0fd76c4ba97d9e3799e19dd1
#
_entry.id   00f8dded0fd76c4ba97d9e3799e19dd1
#
_cell.length_a   1.000
_cell.length_b   1.000
_cell.length_c   1.000
_cell.angle_alpha   90.00
_cell.angle_beta   90.00
_cell.angle_gamma   90.00
#
_symmetry.space_group_name_H-M   'P 1'
#
loop_
_entity.id
_entity.type
_entity.pdbx_description
1 polymer ?
#
loop_
_entity_poly.entity_id
_entity_poly.type
_entity_poly.pdbx_seq_one_letter_code
_entity_poly.pdbx_strand_id
1 'polypeptide(L)'
;MGEISRMSLFIGIDSGTQSVKAVVLDLDRGRVVAEGRAPHRLISGLPVGHLEQHPQDWVRAMDRAIRAALAGVERGRIRGIGVSGQQHGFVPLDAHGAVIRPAKLWCDTSTTEECELLTRRLGGARSALRATGNLFLPGFTAPKILWLRRHEPANFRRLRHVLLPHDYLNFYLTGNYTMEAGDASGTALLDVRRRRWSAPALAAIDRDLGEWLPPLIEAHQPAGTLRPDLARRYGVSPEVV
;
A
#
# COMPACT_ATOMS: atom_id res chain seq x y z
N MET A 1 -42.50 -8.13 -15.10
CA MET A 1 -41.36 -8.88 -15.62
C MET A 1 -40.14 -8.29 -14.88
N GLY A 2 -39.65 -9.08 -13.91
CA GLY A 2 -38.59 -8.63 -13.00
C GLY A 2 -37.31 -8.33 -13.76
N GLU A 3 -36.63 -7.23 -13.37
CA GLU A 3 -35.25 -6.98 -13.72
C GLU A 3 -34.42 -8.20 -13.32
N ILE A 4 -33.92 -8.92 -14.32
CA ILE A 4 -32.87 -9.92 -14.09
C ILE A 4 -31.74 -9.16 -13.43
N SER A 5 -31.56 -9.36 -12.12
CA SER A 5 -30.42 -8.84 -11.38
C SER A 5 -29.16 -9.16 -12.19
N ARG A 6 -28.58 -8.14 -12.84
CA ARG A 6 -27.35 -8.31 -13.60
C ARG A 6 -26.26 -8.69 -12.61
N MET A 7 -25.85 -9.96 -12.66
CA MET A 7 -24.82 -10.52 -11.80
C MET A 7 -23.60 -9.59 -11.70
N SER A 8 -23.17 -9.28 -10.47
CA SER A 8 -22.10 -8.34 -10.22
C SER A 8 -20.72 -8.98 -10.38
N LEU A 9 -19.81 -8.28 -11.04
CA LEU A 9 -18.43 -8.67 -11.20
C LEU A 9 -17.53 -7.75 -10.35
N PHE A 10 -16.47 -8.32 -9.81
CA PHE A 10 -15.48 -7.59 -9.02
C PHE A 10 -14.08 -7.88 -9.55
N ILE A 11 -13.20 -6.90 -9.50
CA ILE A 11 -11.77 -7.07 -9.82
C ILE A 11 -11.00 -7.24 -8.52
N GLY A 12 -10.27 -8.34 -8.38
CA GLY A 12 -9.28 -8.53 -7.32
C GLY A 12 -7.88 -8.31 -7.88
N ILE A 13 -7.08 -7.50 -7.21
CA ILE A 13 -5.69 -7.20 -7.59
C ILE A 13 -4.77 -7.72 -6.49
N ASP A 14 -3.73 -8.45 -6.87
CA ASP A 14 -2.62 -8.83 -6.00
C ASP A 14 -1.30 -8.30 -6.58
N SER A 15 -0.72 -7.33 -5.88
CA SER A 15 0.56 -6.72 -6.24
C SER A 15 1.70 -7.31 -5.41
N GLY A 16 2.20 -8.47 -5.84
CA GLY A 16 3.35 -9.12 -5.22
C GLY A 16 4.69 -8.49 -5.60
N THR A 17 5.79 -9.08 -5.14
CA THR A 17 7.15 -8.55 -5.36
C THR A 17 7.63 -8.67 -6.81
N GLN A 18 7.11 -9.61 -7.59
CA GLN A 18 7.60 -9.91 -8.95
C GLN A 18 6.59 -9.61 -10.05
N SER A 19 5.32 -9.47 -9.71
CA SER A 19 4.24 -9.25 -10.68
C SER A 19 2.99 -8.74 -10.00
N VAL A 20 2.12 -8.12 -10.79
CA VAL A 20 0.72 -7.87 -10.43
C VAL A 20 -0.16 -8.89 -11.14
N LYS A 21 -1.08 -9.52 -10.39
CA LYS A 21 -2.17 -10.35 -10.91
C LYS A 21 -3.49 -9.60 -10.71
N ALA A 22 -4.35 -9.65 -11.72
CA ALA A 22 -5.73 -9.19 -11.64
C ALA A 22 -6.65 -10.37 -11.97
N VAL A 23 -7.73 -10.53 -11.21
CA VAL A 23 -8.78 -11.53 -11.47
C VAL A 23 -10.13 -10.84 -11.56
N VAL A 24 -11.03 -11.35 -12.37
CA VAL A 24 -12.43 -10.95 -12.39
C VAL A 24 -13.26 -12.06 -11.73
N LEU A 25 -13.89 -11.73 -10.63
CA LEU A 25 -14.73 -12.62 -9.84
C LEU A 25 -16.21 -12.39 -10.19
N ASP A 26 -16.91 -13.43 -10.58
CA ASP A 26 -18.38 -13.49 -10.60
C ASP A 26 -18.82 -13.92 -9.20
N LEU A 27 -19.33 -12.96 -8.42
CA LEU A 27 -19.69 -13.19 -7.02
C LEU A 27 -20.86 -14.16 -6.89
N ASP A 28 -21.85 -14.08 -7.78
CA ASP A 28 -23.04 -14.92 -7.73
C ASP A 28 -22.74 -16.38 -8.05
N ARG A 29 -21.76 -16.60 -8.91
CA ARG A 29 -21.28 -17.95 -9.26
C ARG A 29 -20.12 -18.43 -8.38
N GLY A 30 -19.55 -17.56 -7.55
CA GLY A 30 -18.41 -17.87 -6.68
C GLY A 30 -17.15 -18.31 -7.45
N ARG A 31 -16.92 -17.79 -8.66
CA ARG A 31 -15.80 -18.23 -9.50
C ARG A 31 -15.09 -17.08 -10.20
N VAL A 32 -13.79 -17.25 -10.42
CA VAL A 32 -12.99 -16.39 -11.29
C VAL A 32 -13.39 -16.68 -12.74
N VAL A 33 -13.74 -15.63 -13.48
CA VAL A 33 -14.16 -15.73 -14.90
C VAL A 33 -13.12 -15.22 -15.88
N ALA A 34 -12.16 -14.42 -15.41
CA ALA A 34 -11.04 -13.95 -16.21
C ALA A 34 -9.87 -13.59 -15.32
N GLU A 35 -8.66 -13.63 -15.88
CA GLU A 35 -7.45 -13.20 -15.19
C GLU A 35 -6.45 -12.52 -16.13
N GLY A 36 -5.59 -11.69 -15.54
CA GLY A 36 -4.48 -11.07 -16.23
C GLY A 36 -3.28 -10.95 -15.29
N ARG A 37 -2.08 -10.96 -15.86
CA ARG A 37 -0.83 -10.85 -15.10
C ARG A 37 0.18 -10.01 -15.85
N ALA A 38 0.95 -9.20 -15.10
CA ALA A 38 2.05 -8.45 -15.67
C ALA A 38 3.25 -8.42 -14.71
N PRO A 39 4.47 -8.69 -15.20
CA PRO A 39 5.67 -8.68 -14.38
C PRO A 39 6.16 -7.25 -14.11
N HIS A 40 6.88 -7.11 -13.00
CA HIS A 40 7.78 -5.99 -12.71
C HIS A 40 9.03 -6.52 -11.97
N ARG A 41 10.02 -5.66 -11.73
CA ARG A 41 11.34 -6.09 -11.26
C ARG A 41 11.82 -5.27 -10.09
N LEU A 42 12.74 -5.83 -9.32
CA LEU A 42 13.58 -5.12 -8.36
C LEU A 42 14.56 -4.20 -9.09
N ILE A 43 14.97 -3.12 -8.44
CA ILE A 43 16.08 -2.29 -8.88
C ILE A 43 17.36 -3.11 -8.68
N SER A 44 18.15 -3.24 -9.72
CA SER A 44 19.44 -3.95 -9.69
C SER A 44 20.58 -3.00 -9.29
N GLY A 45 21.70 -3.59 -8.81
CA GLY A 45 22.91 -2.84 -8.51
C GLY A 45 22.88 -2.04 -7.19
N LEU A 46 21.87 -2.26 -6.35
CA LEU A 46 21.82 -1.65 -5.02
C LEU A 46 22.82 -2.33 -4.07
N PRO A 47 23.29 -1.63 -3.00
CA PRO A 47 24.12 -2.22 -1.96
C PRO A 47 23.46 -3.45 -1.31
N VAL A 48 24.26 -4.31 -0.71
CA VAL A 48 23.78 -5.50 0.02
C VAL A 48 22.76 -5.09 1.09
N GLY A 49 21.67 -5.82 1.17
CA GLY A 49 20.57 -5.55 2.09
C GLY A 49 19.52 -4.57 1.57
N HIS A 50 19.81 -3.79 0.52
CA HIS A 50 18.84 -2.89 -0.10
C HIS A 50 18.01 -3.63 -1.15
N LEU A 51 16.68 -3.62 -0.98
CA LEU A 51 15.73 -4.18 -1.92
C LEU A 51 14.60 -3.17 -2.17
N GLU A 52 14.60 -2.59 -3.36
CA GLU A 52 13.75 -1.45 -3.71
C GLU A 52 13.08 -1.63 -5.07
N GLN A 53 11.94 -0.95 -5.23
CA GLN A 53 11.19 -0.89 -6.49
C GLN A 53 10.67 0.53 -6.75
N HIS A 54 10.47 0.85 -8.03
CA HIS A 54 9.75 2.07 -8.41
C HIS A 54 8.24 1.82 -8.31
N PRO A 55 7.47 2.55 -7.46
CA PRO A 55 6.03 2.39 -7.35
C PRO A 55 5.27 2.53 -8.68
N GLN A 56 5.80 3.33 -9.62
CA GLN A 56 5.25 3.46 -10.98
C GLN A 56 5.29 2.15 -11.77
N ASP A 57 6.22 1.23 -11.45
CA ASP A 57 6.27 -0.09 -12.11
C ASP A 57 5.07 -0.95 -11.68
N TRP A 58 4.66 -0.86 -10.42
CA TRP A 58 3.46 -1.52 -9.93
C TRP A 58 2.21 -0.97 -10.64
N VAL A 59 2.09 0.37 -10.76
CA VAL A 59 1.00 1.02 -11.50
C VAL A 59 0.94 0.53 -12.95
N ARG A 60 2.09 0.51 -13.65
CA ARG A 60 2.16 0.02 -15.04
C ARG A 60 1.79 -1.45 -15.16
N ALA A 61 2.25 -2.27 -14.21
CA ALA A 61 1.93 -3.69 -14.18
C ALA A 61 0.44 -3.91 -13.85
N MET A 62 -0.12 -3.18 -12.89
CA MET A 62 -1.53 -3.22 -12.55
C MET A 62 -2.42 -2.84 -13.75
N ASP A 63 -2.10 -1.73 -14.44
CA ASP A 63 -2.84 -1.31 -15.63
C ASP A 63 -2.85 -2.40 -16.72
N ARG A 64 -1.70 -3.04 -16.97
CA ARG A 64 -1.61 -4.15 -17.92
C ARG A 64 -2.42 -5.37 -17.47
N ALA A 65 -2.31 -5.74 -16.19
CA ALA A 65 -3.02 -6.89 -15.63
C ALA A 65 -4.54 -6.70 -15.67
N ILE A 66 -5.04 -5.51 -15.29
CA ILE A 66 -6.48 -5.17 -15.36
C ILE A 66 -6.97 -5.24 -16.81
N ARG A 67 -6.26 -4.62 -17.76
CA ARG A 67 -6.67 -4.65 -19.18
C ARG A 67 -6.72 -6.06 -19.74
N ALA A 68 -5.75 -6.92 -19.39
CA ALA A 68 -5.74 -8.32 -19.79
C ALA A 68 -6.92 -9.08 -19.18
N ALA A 69 -7.20 -8.89 -17.88
CA ALA A 69 -8.33 -9.52 -17.19
C ALA A 69 -9.69 -9.06 -17.74
N LEU A 70 -9.79 -7.82 -18.24
CA LEU A 70 -11.02 -7.27 -18.82
C LEU A 70 -11.24 -7.64 -20.29
N ALA A 71 -10.33 -8.38 -20.93
CA ALA A 71 -10.52 -8.86 -22.30
C ALA A 71 -11.68 -9.86 -22.36
N GLY A 72 -12.69 -9.55 -23.16
CA GLY A 72 -13.91 -10.37 -23.29
C GLY A 72 -14.88 -10.34 -22.12
N VAL A 73 -14.64 -9.48 -21.11
CA VAL A 73 -15.54 -9.30 -19.97
C VAL A 73 -16.56 -8.19 -20.23
N GLU A 74 -17.82 -8.40 -19.82
CA GLU A 74 -18.88 -7.39 -19.84
C GLU A 74 -18.61 -6.32 -18.75
N ARG A 75 -17.86 -5.29 -19.13
CA ARG A 75 -17.31 -4.27 -18.21
C ARG A 75 -18.36 -3.47 -17.45
N GLY A 76 -19.56 -3.30 -18.05
CA GLY A 76 -20.68 -2.64 -17.39
C GLY A 76 -21.22 -3.36 -16.14
N ARG A 77 -20.75 -4.60 -15.89
CA ARG A 77 -21.10 -5.40 -14.71
C ARG A 77 -20.09 -5.24 -13.56
N ILE A 78 -18.94 -4.59 -13.78
CA ILE A 78 -17.96 -4.36 -12.72
C ILE A 78 -18.54 -3.39 -11.70
N ARG A 79 -18.48 -3.77 -10.42
CA ARG A 79 -19.02 -2.99 -9.28
C ARG A 79 -17.95 -2.54 -8.29
N GLY A 80 -16.83 -3.26 -8.20
CA GLY A 80 -15.77 -2.91 -7.25
C GLY A 80 -14.42 -3.46 -7.67
N ILE A 81 -13.37 -2.86 -7.10
CA ILE A 81 -11.97 -3.25 -7.25
C ILE A 81 -11.38 -3.39 -5.86
N GLY A 82 -10.88 -4.58 -5.50
CA GLY A 82 -10.13 -4.81 -4.27
C GLY A 82 -8.65 -4.94 -4.57
N VAL A 83 -7.81 -4.29 -3.76
CA VAL A 83 -6.36 -4.34 -3.91
C VAL A 83 -5.73 -5.03 -2.70
N SER A 84 -4.93 -6.05 -2.95
CA SER A 84 -3.98 -6.64 -2.02
C SER A 84 -2.56 -6.45 -2.58
N GLY A 85 -1.56 -6.51 -1.73
CA GLY A 85 -0.19 -6.33 -2.18
C GLY A 85 0.85 -6.68 -1.13
N GLN A 86 2.11 -6.53 -1.52
CA GLN A 86 3.23 -6.76 -0.61
C GLN A 86 3.17 -5.81 0.60
N GLN A 87 3.38 -6.37 1.78
CA GLN A 87 3.29 -5.68 3.07
C GLN A 87 4.50 -4.79 3.35
N HIS A 88 4.39 -3.91 4.36
CA HIS A 88 5.49 -3.21 5.05
C HIS A 88 6.39 -2.33 4.17
N GLY A 89 6.19 -2.30 2.86
CA GLY A 89 6.94 -1.45 1.97
C GLY A 89 6.73 0.04 2.31
N PHE A 90 7.77 0.85 2.15
CA PHE A 90 7.69 2.28 2.43
C PHE A 90 7.65 3.08 1.12
N VAL A 91 6.51 3.69 0.83
CA VAL A 91 6.31 4.60 -0.31
C VAL A 91 6.27 6.03 0.21
N PRO A 92 7.37 6.79 0.12
CA PRO A 92 7.41 8.20 0.53
C PRO A 92 6.86 9.11 -0.57
N LEU A 93 5.87 9.95 -0.23
CA LEU A 93 5.28 10.93 -1.15
C LEU A 93 5.48 12.36 -0.63
N ASP A 94 5.59 13.31 -1.55
CA ASP A 94 5.60 14.73 -1.24
C ASP A 94 4.17 15.32 -1.14
N ALA A 95 4.07 16.63 -0.93
CA ALA A 95 2.80 17.34 -0.76
C ALA A 95 1.86 17.26 -1.99
N HIS A 96 2.40 16.91 -3.15
CA HIS A 96 1.64 16.76 -4.39
C HIS A 96 1.32 15.30 -4.70
N GLY A 97 1.64 14.36 -3.79
CA GLY A 97 1.47 12.92 -4.00
C GLY A 97 2.51 12.31 -4.95
N ALA A 98 3.58 13.05 -5.27
CA ALA A 98 4.65 12.52 -6.09
C ALA A 98 5.61 11.66 -5.28
N VAL A 99 6.02 10.53 -5.84
CA VAL A 99 6.99 9.62 -5.22
C VAL A 99 8.35 10.30 -5.11
N ILE A 100 8.88 10.41 -3.89
CA ILE A 100 10.15 11.09 -3.58
C ILE A 100 11.35 10.24 -4.00
N ARG A 101 11.26 8.93 -3.77
CA ARG A 101 12.31 7.95 -4.08
C ARG A 101 11.70 6.54 -4.26
N PRO A 102 12.46 5.56 -4.80
CA PRO A 102 12.03 4.17 -4.82
C PRO A 102 11.59 3.67 -3.45
N ALA A 103 10.58 2.80 -3.44
CA ALA A 103 10.06 2.20 -2.22
C ALA A 103 11.01 1.13 -1.69
N LYS A 104 11.38 1.21 -0.40
CA LYS A 104 12.04 0.11 0.32
C LYS A 104 11.02 -0.98 0.62
N LEU A 105 11.33 -2.22 0.25
CA LEU A 105 10.40 -3.35 0.32
C LEU A 105 10.41 -4.04 1.69
N TRP A 106 9.47 -4.96 1.89
CA TRP A 106 9.37 -5.78 3.10
C TRP A 106 10.60 -6.66 3.35
N CYS A 107 11.29 -7.07 2.30
CA CYS A 107 12.50 -7.89 2.33
C CYS A 107 13.81 -7.04 2.36
N ASP A 108 13.71 -5.71 2.40
CA ASP A 108 14.86 -4.82 2.60
C ASP A 108 15.37 -4.94 4.05
N THR A 109 16.65 -5.25 4.21
CA THR A 109 17.28 -5.44 5.52
C THR A 109 18.27 -4.34 5.88
N SER A 110 18.33 -3.26 5.10
CA SER A 110 19.29 -2.17 5.26
C SER A 110 19.05 -1.28 6.49
N THR A 111 18.00 -1.54 7.29
CA THR A 111 17.53 -0.66 8.37
C THR A 111 17.75 -1.26 9.77
N THR A 112 18.72 -2.16 9.93
CA THR A 112 18.98 -2.85 11.22
C THR A 112 19.37 -1.85 12.32
N GLU A 113 20.22 -0.86 12.02
CA GLU A 113 20.61 0.19 12.98
C GLU A 113 19.41 1.02 13.44
N GLU A 114 18.49 1.32 12.53
CA GLU A 114 17.26 2.07 12.83
C GLU A 114 16.34 1.28 13.75
N CYS A 115 16.27 -0.04 13.61
CA CYS A 115 15.51 -0.91 14.51
C CYS A 115 16.03 -0.83 15.94
N GLU A 116 17.34 -0.92 16.11
CA GLU A 116 17.97 -0.79 17.43
C GLU A 116 17.77 0.61 18.02
N LEU A 117 17.94 1.65 17.19
CA LEU A 117 17.77 3.03 17.63
C LEU A 117 16.33 3.31 18.07
N LEU A 118 15.32 2.87 17.32
CA LEU A 118 13.90 2.99 17.69
C LEU A 118 13.61 2.24 18.98
N THR A 119 14.12 1.02 19.10
CA THR A 119 13.95 0.22 20.31
C THR A 119 14.51 0.92 21.55
N ARG A 120 15.72 1.50 21.44
CA ARG A 120 16.35 2.28 22.52
C ARG A 120 15.53 3.54 22.85
N ARG A 121 15.08 4.30 21.84
CA ARG A 121 14.29 5.52 22.03
C ARG A 121 12.96 5.28 22.75
N LEU A 122 12.36 4.10 22.57
CA LEU A 122 11.14 3.71 23.28
C LEU A 122 11.42 3.11 24.67
N GLY A 123 12.66 3.01 25.12
CA GLY A 123 13.00 2.42 26.42
C GLY A 123 13.05 0.88 26.43
N GLY A 124 13.37 0.27 25.29
CA GLY A 124 13.61 -1.17 25.13
C GLY A 124 12.45 -1.94 24.51
N ALA A 125 12.68 -3.22 24.21
CA ALA A 125 11.76 -4.11 23.49
C ALA A 125 10.38 -4.23 24.16
N ARG A 126 10.32 -4.33 25.50
CA ARG A 126 9.03 -4.40 26.23
C ARG A 126 8.18 -3.12 26.04
N SER A 127 8.82 -1.97 25.98
CA SER A 127 8.13 -0.69 25.75
C SER A 127 7.67 -0.56 24.31
N ALA A 128 8.46 -1.01 23.33
CA ALA A 128 8.06 -1.10 21.93
C ALA A 128 6.82 -1.98 21.76
N LEU A 129 6.83 -3.20 22.33
CA LEU A 129 5.67 -4.10 22.32
C LEU A 129 4.43 -3.49 23.00
N ARG A 130 4.60 -2.74 24.09
CA ARG A 130 3.47 -2.03 24.72
C ARG A 130 2.92 -0.92 23.85
N ALA A 131 3.78 -0.20 23.15
CA ALA A 131 3.42 0.95 22.34
C ALA A 131 2.74 0.57 21.01
N THR A 132 3.15 -0.53 20.39
CA THR A 132 2.74 -0.89 19.02
C THR A 132 2.19 -2.30 18.88
N GLY A 133 2.46 -3.20 19.83
CA GLY A 133 2.19 -4.63 19.69
C GLY A 133 3.26 -5.38 18.87
N ASN A 134 4.28 -4.68 18.35
CA ASN A 134 5.33 -5.22 17.52
C ASN A 134 6.73 -4.85 18.04
N LEU A 135 7.74 -5.61 17.63
CA LEU A 135 9.14 -5.19 17.67
C LEU A 135 9.49 -4.43 16.39
N PHE A 136 10.51 -3.58 16.43
CA PHE A 136 11.06 -3.00 15.22
C PHE A 136 11.97 -4.00 14.53
N LEU A 137 11.57 -4.43 13.33
CA LEU A 137 12.34 -5.33 12.47
C LEU A 137 12.64 -4.64 11.14
N PRO A 138 13.74 -4.96 10.45
CA PRO A 138 14.12 -4.28 9.21
C PRO A 138 13.04 -4.29 8.12
N GLY A 139 12.24 -5.36 8.06
CA GLY A 139 11.12 -5.47 7.12
C GLY A 139 9.99 -4.47 7.35
N PHE A 140 9.81 -3.91 8.54
CA PHE A 140 8.72 -2.98 8.86
C PHE A 140 8.96 -1.55 8.36
N THR A 141 7.89 -0.74 8.34
CA THR A 141 7.93 0.61 7.74
C THR A 141 8.62 1.64 8.63
N ALA A 142 8.43 1.58 9.95
CA ALA A 142 9.00 2.56 10.89
C ALA A 142 10.52 2.73 10.78
N PRO A 143 11.33 1.63 10.74
CA PRO A 143 12.77 1.76 10.56
C PRO A 143 13.15 2.40 9.20
N LYS A 144 12.38 2.15 8.14
CA LYS A 144 12.63 2.73 6.82
C LYS A 144 12.40 4.23 6.78
N ILE A 145 11.41 4.72 7.52
CA ILE A 145 11.18 6.18 7.67
C ILE A 145 12.35 6.81 8.43
N LEU A 146 12.80 6.20 9.52
CA LEU A 146 13.96 6.69 10.27
C LEU A 146 15.24 6.62 9.41
N TRP A 147 15.39 5.57 8.60
CA TRP A 147 16.49 5.45 7.64
C TRP A 147 16.47 6.63 6.65
N LEU A 148 15.32 6.96 6.06
CA LEU A 148 15.18 8.11 5.18
C LEU A 148 15.62 9.41 5.86
N ARG A 149 15.22 9.61 7.12
CA ARG A 149 15.62 10.80 7.91
C ARG A 149 17.12 10.89 8.10
N ARG A 150 17.79 9.76 8.35
CA ARG A 150 19.23 9.71 8.66
C ARG A 150 20.11 9.78 7.43
N HIS A 151 19.74 9.07 6.38
CA HIS A 151 20.60 8.85 5.22
C HIS A 151 20.24 9.73 4.02
N GLU A 152 18.98 10.17 3.93
CA GLU A 152 18.50 11.03 2.85
C GLU A 152 17.71 12.24 3.40
N PRO A 153 18.35 13.12 4.21
CA PRO A 153 17.63 14.21 4.89
C PRO A 153 16.98 15.22 3.94
N ALA A 154 17.48 15.38 2.73
CA ALA A 154 16.85 16.22 1.71
C ALA A 154 15.51 15.62 1.24
N ASN A 155 15.45 14.31 1.04
CA ASN A 155 14.21 13.60 0.72
C ASN A 155 13.25 13.60 1.92
N PHE A 156 13.75 13.40 3.14
CA PHE A 156 12.93 13.44 4.34
C PHE A 156 12.23 14.79 4.54
N ARG A 157 12.89 15.92 4.26
CA ARG A 157 12.27 17.26 4.33
C ARG A 157 11.08 17.43 3.38
N ARG A 158 11.04 16.67 2.28
CA ARG A 158 9.95 16.67 1.30
C ARG A 158 8.79 15.75 1.69
N LEU A 159 9.01 14.80 2.61
CA LEU A 159 8.01 13.81 3.01
C LEU A 159 6.76 14.49 3.59
N ARG A 160 5.60 14.14 3.03
CA ARG A 160 4.28 14.60 3.51
C ARG A 160 3.25 13.49 3.59
N HIS A 161 3.46 12.37 2.87
CA HIS A 161 2.58 11.21 2.99
C HIS A 161 3.39 9.92 3.01
N VAL A 162 2.99 9.01 3.87
CA VAL A 162 3.57 7.66 4.02
C VAL A 162 2.49 6.66 3.63
N LEU A 163 2.74 5.88 2.59
CA LEU A 163 1.85 4.80 2.17
C LEU A 163 2.59 3.46 2.13
N LEU A 164 1.84 2.39 2.26
CA LEU A 164 2.29 1.04 1.93
C LEU A 164 2.06 0.74 0.44
N PRO A 165 2.62 -0.32 -0.13
CA PRO A 165 2.50 -0.58 -1.55
C PRO A 165 1.05 -0.69 -2.04
N HIS A 166 0.16 -1.40 -1.33
CA HIS A 166 -1.23 -1.50 -1.73
C HIS A 166 -2.00 -0.19 -1.50
N ASP A 167 -1.70 0.58 -0.43
CA ASP A 167 -2.29 1.90 -0.21
C ASP A 167 -1.93 2.87 -1.34
N TYR A 168 -0.69 2.79 -1.85
CA TYR A 168 -0.27 3.58 -3.00
C TYR A 168 -1.05 3.23 -4.27
N LEU A 169 -1.37 1.95 -4.48
CA LEU A 169 -2.23 1.55 -5.59
C LEU A 169 -3.68 2.02 -5.40
N ASN A 170 -4.21 1.96 -4.17
CA ASN A 170 -5.52 2.54 -3.84
C ASN A 170 -5.52 4.06 -4.05
N PHE A 171 -4.48 4.77 -3.61
CA PHE A 171 -4.32 6.20 -3.89
C PHE A 171 -4.28 6.49 -5.40
N TYR A 172 -3.56 5.70 -6.19
CA TYR A 172 -3.55 5.85 -7.65
C TYR A 172 -4.95 5.65 -8.25
N LEU A 173 -5.70 4.67 -7.77
CA LEU A 173 -7.03 4.36 -8.28
C LEU A 173 -8.09 5.39 -7.86
N THR A 174 -8.01 5.94 -6.65
CA THR A 174 -9.07 6.77 -6.05
C THR A 174 -8.69 8.24 -5.89
N GLY A 175 -7.42 8.56 -5.71
CA GLY A 175 -6.93 9.87 -5.29
C GLY A 175 -6.95 10.10 -3.78
N ASN A 176 -7.42 9.13 -2.98
CA ASN A 176 -7.54 9.25 -1.54
C ASN A 176 -6.37 8.58 -0.80
N TYR A 177 -5.92 9.22 0.27
CA TYR A 177 -4.94 8.66 1.19
C TYR A 177 -5.69 7.89 2.28
N THR A 178 -5.59 6.57 2.29
CA THR A 178 -6.22 5.69 3.29
C THR A 178 -5.29 4.54 3.62
N MET A 179 -5.44 3.97 4.80
CA MET A 179 -4.77 2.74 5.23
C MET A 179 -5.72 1.96 6.14
N GLU A 180 -5.78 0.62 6.00
CA GLU A 180 -6.58 -0.18 6.91
C GLU A 180 -5.75 -0.68 8.09
N ALA A 181 -6.42 -0.97 9.23
CA ALA A 181 -5.73 -1.24 10.49
C ALA A 181 -4.89 -2.54 10.49
N GLY A 182 -5.26 -3.55 9.68
CA GLY A 182 -4.50 -4.81 9.57
C GLY A 182 -3.13 -4.56 8.96
N ASP A 183 -3.07 -3.87 7.82
CA ASP A 183 -1.80 -3.57 7.16
C ASP A 183 -1.02 -2.44 7.88
N ALA A 184 -1.74 -1.46 8.47
CA ALA A 184 -1.15 -0.45 9.34
C ALA A 184 -0.38 -1.07 10.52
N SER A 185 -0.80 -2.23 11.03
CA SER A 185 -0.08 -2.95 12.09
C SER A 185 1.35 -3.29 11.70
N GLY A 186 1.58 -3.62 10.43
CA GLY A 186 2.89 -3.93 9.87
C GLY A 186 3.80 -2.73 9.64
N THR A 187 3.33 -1.52 9.92
CA THR A 187 4.19 -0.34 9.96
C THR A 187 5.08 -0.30 11.20
N ALA A 188 4.72 -1.00 12.27
CA ALA A 188 5.21 -0.85 13.64
C ALA A 188 5.01 0.58 14.20
N LEU A 189 4.00 1.31 13.69
CA LEU A 189 3.58 2.63 14.16
C LEU A 189 2.16 2.63 14.73
N LEU A 190 1.40 1.54 14.57
CA LEU A 190 0.04 1.39 15.08
C LEU A 190 0.06 0.83 16.52
N ASP A 191 -0.71 1.43 17.44
CA ASP A 191 -1.16 0.75 18.66
C ASP A 191 -2.24 -0.26 18.26
N VAL A 192 -1.86 -1.52 18.08
CA VAL A 192 -2.76 -2.59 17.56
C VAL A 192 -3.95 -2.87 18.49
N ARG A 193 -3.83 -2.56 19.80
CA ARG A 193 -4.91 -2.79 20.76
C ARG A 193 -5.98 -1.71 20.65
N ARG A 194 -5.56 -0.45 20.36
CA ARG A 194 -6.46 0.70 20.24
C ARG A 194 -6.82 1.03 18.80
N ARG A 195 -6.21 0.33 17.83
CA ARG A 195 -6.34 0.59 16.38
C ARG A 195 -6.17 2.07 16.04
N ARG A 196 -5.11 2.68 16.56
CA ARG A 196 -4.75 4.09 16.30
C ARG A 196 -3.25 4.26 16.23
N TRP A 197 -2.80 5.29 15.58
CA TRP A 197 -1.39 5.61 15.50
C TRP A 197 -0.79 5.80 16.91
N SER A 198 0.37 5.20 17.14
CA SER A 198 1.06 5.19 18.42
C SER A 198 1.89 6.47 18.59
N ALA A 199 1.40 7.44 19.34
CA ALA A 199 2.12 8.69 19.57
C ALA A 199 3.57 8.50 20.06
N PRO A 200 3.90 7.55 20.97
CA PRO A 200 5.29 7.29 21.35
C PRO A 200 6.16 6.78 20.19
N ALA A 201 5.61 5.89 19.34
CA ALA A 201 6.35 5.34 18.21
C ALA A 201 6.60 6.41 17.14
N LEU A 202 5.61 7.25 16.87
CA LEU A 202 5.75 8.39 15.95
C LEU A 202 6.80 9.37 16.44
N ALA A 203 6.71 9.83 17.70
CA ALA A 203 7.65 10.77 18.30
C ALA A 203 9.10 10.23 18.34
N ALA A 204 9.29 8.91 18.39
CA ALA A 204 10.61 8.30 18.32
C ALA A 204 11.28 8.49 16.94
N ILE A 205 10.52 8.80 15.89
CA ILE A 205 11.02 9.10 14.55
C ILE A 205 11.00 10.60 14.31
N ASP A 206 9.82 11.21 14.33
CA ASP A 206 9.61 12.64 14.16
C ASP A 206 8.29 13.08 14.83
N ARG A 207 8.26 14.29 15.42
CA ARG A 207 7.06 14.83 16.09
C ARG A 207 5.91 15.07 15.13
N ASP A 208 6.22 15.40 13.87
CA ASP A 208 5.24 15.77 12.85
C ASP A 208 4.78 14.54 12.03
N LEU A 209 5.37 13.36 12.24
CA LEU A 209 5.09 12.16 11.46
C LEU A 209 3.60 11.76 11.47
N GLY A 210 2.89 12.06 12.54
CA GLY A 210 1.45 11.77 12.66
C GLY A 210 0.60 12.50 11.60
N GLU A 211 1.05 13.66 11.13
CA GLU A 211 0.37 14.44 10.09
C GLU A 211 0.57 13.86 8.69
N TRP A 212 1.59 13.00 8.51
CA TRP A 212 1.96 12.41 7.22
C TRP A 212 1.39 11.00 7.02
N LEU A 213 0.79 10.44 8.08
CA LEU A 213 0.13 9.14 8.01
C LEU A 213 -1.33 9.31 7.58
N PRO A 214 -1.84 8.41 6.73
CA PRO A 214 -3.22 8.50 6.28
C PRO A 214 -4.21 8.21 7.41
N PRO A 215 -5.48 8.67 7.29
CA PRO A 215 -6.55 8.21 8.14
C PRO A 215 -6.72 6.70 8.03
N LEU A 216 -7.00 6.07 9.17
CA LEU A 216 -7.30 4.64 9.23
C LEU A 216 -8.77 4.41 8.85
N ILE A 217 -8.99 3.40 8.01
CA ILE A 217 -10.32 2.90 7.66
C ILE A 217 -10.45 1.44 8.10
N GLU A 218 -11.68 0.96 8.22
CA GLU A 218 -11.93 -0.47 8.42
C GLU A 218 -11.77 -1.21 7.08
N ALA A 219 -11.32 -2.48 7.14
CA ALA A 219 -11.02 -3.28 5.94
C ALA A 219 -12.21 -3.45 4.96
N HIS A 220 -13.44 -3.31 5.46
CA HIS A 220 -14.68 -3.38 4.65
C HIS A 220 -15.15 -2.03 4.12
N GLN A 221 -14.52 -0.92 4.53
CA GLN A 221 -14.88 0.41 4.06
C GLN A 221 -14.22 0.69 2.70
N PRO A 222 -14.94 1.30 1.76
CA PRO A 222 -14.36 1.72 0.50
C PRO A 222 -13.24 2.76 0.71
N ALA A 223 -12.10 2.58 0.05
CA ALA A 223 -11.06 3.59 0.00
C ALA A 223 -11.47 4.81 -0.83
N GLY A 224 -12.49 4.66 -1.66
CA GLY A 224 -13.07 5.70 -2.51
C GLY A 224 -13.70 5.11 -3.76
N THR A 225 -14.06 5.97 -4.70
CA THR A 225 -14.51 5.61 -6.03
C THR A 225 -13.37 5.70 -7.04
N LEU A 226 -13.45 4.91 -8.10
CA LEU A 226 -12.45 4.90 -9.16
C LEU A 226 -12.38 6.29 -9.84
N ARG A 227 -11.19 6.80 -10.02
CA ARG A 227 -10.96 8.09 -10.72
C ARG A 227 -11.61 8.06 -12.12
N PRO A 228 -12.28 9.14 -12.54
CA PRO A 228 -13.00 9.19 -13.82
C PRO A 228 -12.13 8.91 -15.06
N ASP A 229 -10.86 9.31 -15.03
CA ASP A 229 -9.91 9.04 -16.12
C ASP A 229 -9.58 7.53 -16.22
N LEU A 230 -9.46 6.84 -15.08
CA LEU A 230 -9.23 5.40 -15.04
C LEU A 230 -10.50 4.61 -15.38
N ALA A 231 -11.67 5.06 -14.93
CA ALA A 231 -12.95 4.47 -15.31
C ALA A 231 -13.12 4.48 -16.85
N ARG A 232 -12.87 5.62 -17.49
CA ARG A 232 -12.85 5.72 -18.96
C ARG A 232 -11.80 4.80 -19.59
N ARG A 233 -10.58 4.76 -19.03
CA ARG A 233 -9.47 3.94 -19.53
C ARG A 233 -9.80 2.45 -19.50
N TYR A 234 -10.46 1.98 -18.47
CA TYR A 234 -10.87 0.57 -18.32
C TYR A 234 -12.24 0.28 -18.96
N GLY A 235 -13.00 1.30 -19.32
CA GLY A 235 -14.36 1.17 -19.88
C GLY A 235 -15.36 0.63 -18.86
N VAL A 236 -15.19 0.98 -17.58
CA VAL A 236 -16.08 0.61 -16.46
C VAL A 236 -16.85 1.84 -15.97
N SER A 237 -17.86 1.63 -15.11
CA SER A 237 -18.61 2.73 -14.50
C SER A 237 -17.70 3.59 -13.59
N PRO A 238 -17.88 4.93 -13.54
CA PRO A 238 -17.21 5.77 -12.56
C PRO A 238 -17.69 5.55 -11.11
N GLU A 239 -18.78 4.80 -10.91
CA GLU A 239 -19.31 4.44 -9.59
C GLU A 239 -18.63 3.19 -8.98
N VAL A 240 -17.66 2.60 -9.68
CA VAL A 240 -16.88 1.46 -9.17
C VAL A 240 -16.08 1.91 -7.93
N VAL A 241 -16.24 1.17 -6.83
CA VAL A 241 -15.53 1.38 -5.56
C VAL A 241 -14.37 0.42 -5.41
#